data_af76d5ed96b87c36570c0efa8564ca5b
#
_entry.id   af76d5ed96b87c36570c0efa8564ca5b
#
_cell.length_a   1.000
_cell.length_b   1.000
_cell.length_c   1.000
_cell.angle_alpha   90.00
_cell.angle_beta   90.00
_cell.angle_gamma   90.00
#
_symmetry.space_group_name_H-M   'P 1'
#
loop_
_entity.id
_entity.type
_entity.pdbx_description
1 polymer ?
#
loop_
_entity_poly.entity_id
_entity_poly.type
_entity_poly.pdbx_seq_one_letter_code
_entity_poly.pdbx_strand_id
1 'polypeptide(L)'
;GNARRQYATLVEKQGTLLSKSEESPYNSEFKIQNSKLGVLACGIAYNYVMENEPHKLGIPVLKVSQYPLPEATIKAFAAQCESLLIAEDGQPMVEEQVKALLGADYPVIGRLTGALPRMGELTPDNVGAALGVSVEQPYANAQNVMPRPPALCQGCGHRDVYDALNKVAAEYPDARIFGDIGCYTLGALPPFRAIDSCVDMGASITMAKGAADAGVHPAIAVIGDSTFTHSGMTGLLDAVNDKSRITVVISDNLTTAMTGGQDSAGTNKFEAICLGLGVE
;
A
#
# COMPACT_ATOMS: atom_id res chain seq x y z
N GLY A 1 9.14 -5.66 33.43
CA GLY A 1 7.88 -6.24 33.55
C GLY A 1 7.43 -7.16 32.44
N ASN A 2 6.13 -7.18 32.22
CA ASN A 2 5.46 -8.14 31.32
C ASN A 2 5.93 -8.06 29.85
N ALA A 3 6.13 -6.87 29.32
CA ALA A 3 6.59 -6.66 27.94
C ALA A 3 7.96 -7.31 27.67
N ARG A 4 8.92 -7.15 28.60
CA ARG A 4 10.24 -7.82 28.47
C ARG A 4 10.13 -9.33 28.46
N ARG A 5 9.28 -9.90 29.32
CA ARG A 5 9.05 -11.34 29.36
C ARG A 5 8.42 -11.85 28.07
N GLN A 6 7.40 -11.15 27.56
CA GLN A 6 6.76 -11.51 26.29
C GLN A 6 7.72 -11.41 25.11
N TYR A 7 8.58 -10.39 25.07
CA TYR A 7 9.60 -10.28 24.04
C TYR A 7 10.64 -11.41 24.12
N ALA A 8 11.09 -11.77 25.32
CA ALA A 8 11.97 -12.93 25.49
C ALA A 8 11.33 -14.22 25.00
N THR A 9 10.05 -14.45 25.34
CA THR A 9 9.28 -15.60 24.82
C THR A 9 9.14 -15.57 23.29
N LEU A 10 8.96 -14.39 22.68
CA LEU A 10 8.93 -14.25 21.23
C LEU A 10 10.28 -14.64 20.60
N VAL A 11 11.40 -14.16 21.17
CA VAL A 11 12.75 -14.50 20.70
C VAL A 11 13.00 -16.02 20.81
N GLU A 12 12.64 -16.64 21.93
CA GLU A 12 12.76 -18.09 22.11
C GLU A 12 11.94 -18.88 21.06
N LYS A 13 10.79 -18.37 20.66
CA LYS A 13 9.92 -19.01 19.66
C LYS A 13 10.39 -18.87 18.23
N GLN A 14 11.33 -17.94 17.92
CA GLN A 14 11.78 -17.74 16.54
C GLN A 14 12.31 -19.01 15.89
N GLY A 15 13.11 -19.80 16.59
CA GLY A 15 13.59 -21.09 16.09
C GLY A 15 12.47 -22.07 15.73
N THR A 16 11.43 -22.14 16.55
CA THR A 16 10.25 -22.99 16.29
C THR A 16 9.45 -22.48 15.09
N LEU A 17 9.30 -21.18 14.94
CA LEU A 17 8.61 -20.58 13.80
C LEU A 17 9.37 -20.83 12.50
N LEU A 18 10.69 -20.70 12.52
CA LEU A 18 11.55 -21.02 11.39
C LEU A 18 11.44 -22.48 10.98
N SER A 19 11.55 -23.43 11.93
CA SER A 19 11.38 -24.87 11.65
C SER A 19 10.02 -25.17 11.02
N LYS A 20 8.95 -24.56 11.52
CA LYS A 20 7.62 -24.71 10.92
C LYS A 20 7.52 -24.12 9.52
N SER A 21 8.24 -23.06 9.22
CA SER A 21 8.31 -22.50 7.86
C SER A 21 9.10 -23.41 6.92
N GLU A 22 10.22 -23.99 7.39
CA GLU A 22 11.01 -24.96 6.61
C GLU A 22 10.21 -26.23 6.26
N GLU A 23 9.38 -26.68 7.17
CA GLU A 23 8.54 -27.89 7.01
C GLU A 23 7.17 -27.59 6.37
N SER A 24 6.91 -26.36 6.02
CA SER A 24 5.58 -25.93 5.56
C SER A 24 5.22 -26.53 4.20
N PRO A 25 4.07 -27.18 4.06
CA PRO A 25 3.59 -27.66 2.76
C PRO A 25 3.18 -26.52 1.82
N TYR A 26 3.07 -25.28 2.32
CA TYR A 26 2.77 -24.10 1.52
C TYR A 26 4.02 -23.47 0.90
N ASN A 27 5.21 -23.81 1.40
CA ASN A 27 6.49 -23.51 0.79
C ASN A 27 6.86 -24.72 -0.09
N SER A 28 6.83 -24.54 -1.39
CA SER A 28 6.99 -25.64 -2.35
C SER A 28 8.05 -25.32 -3.37
N GLU A 29 8.78 -26.35 -3.79
CA GLU A 29 9.86 -26.24 -4.74
C GLU A 29 9.58 -27.08 -5.99
N PHE A 30 9.76 -26.47 -7.15
CA PHE A 30 9.89 -27.17 -8.41
C PHE A 30 11.36 -27.24 -8.79
N LYS A 31 11.95 -28.46 -8.78
CA LYS A 31 13.39 -28.66 -8.90
C LYS A 31 13.84 -28.88 -10.32
N ILE A 32 14.86 -28.11 -10.73
CA ILE A 32 15.68 -28.39 -11.90
C ILE A 32 17.13 -28.18 -11.46
N GLN A 33 18.00 -29.13 -11.72
CA GLN A 33 19.41 -29.05 -11.30
C GLN A 33 20.23 -28.20 -12.27
N ASN A 34 21.22 -27.49 -11.73
CA ASN A 34 22.21 -26.71 -12.48
C ASN A 34 21.59 -25.67 -13.43
N SER A 35 20.64 -24.90 -12.94
CA SER A 35 20.03 -23.84 -13.71
C SER A 35 20.83 -22.53 -13.62
N LYS A 36 20.91 -21.79 -14.72
CA LYS A 36 21.51 -20.44 -14.71
C LYS A 36 20.69 -19.46 -13.85
N LEU A 37 19.38 -19.63 -13.86
CA LEU A 37 18.44 -18.78 -13.14
C LEU A 37 17.47 -19.64 -12.34
N GLY A 38 17.32 -19.36 -11.06
CA GLY A 38 16.20 -19.83 -10.24
C GLY A 38 15.26 -18.69 -9.92
N VAL A 39 14.01 -18.99 -9.61
CA VAL A 39 13.03 -18.00 -9.17
C VAL A 39 12.55 -18.30 -7.76
N LEU A 40 12.66 -17.34 -6.86
CA LEU A 40 11.93 -17.34 -5.60
C LEU A 40 10.72 -16.43 -5.73
N ALA A 41 9.52 -16.97 -5.57
CA ALA A 41 8.28 -16.24 -5.81
C ALA A 41 7.36 -16.22 -4.59
N CYS A 42 6.78 -15.05 -4.30
CA CYS A 42 5.91 -14.80 -3.15
C CYS A 42 4.56 -14.23 -3.58
N GLY A 43 3.50 -14.60 -2.87
CA GLY A 43 2.16 -14.05 -3.09
C GLY A 43 1.67 -14.20 -4.53
N ILE A 44 1.05 -13.15 -5.07
CA ILE A 44 0.50 -13.16 -6.44
C ILE A 44 1.59 -13.30 -7.51
N ALA A 45 2.82 -12.85 -7.25
CA ALA A 45 3.92 -12.97 -8.19
C ALA A 45 4.23 -14.44 -8.53
N TYR A 46 3.97 -15.38 -7.62
CA TYR A 46 4.07 -16.81 -7.92
C TYR A 46 3.16 -17.21 -9.10
N ASN A 47 1.92 -16.73 -9.12
CA ASN A 47 1.00 -17.04 -10.20
C ASN A 47 1.51 -16.47 -11.53
N TYR A 48 2.01 -15.23 -11.54
CA TYR A 48 2.58 -14.61 -12.74
C TYR A 48 3.82 -15.34 -13.25
N VAL A 49 4.65 -15.88 -12.36
CA VAL A 49 5.76 -16.75 -12.73
C VAL A 49 5.23 -18.03 -13.39
N MET A 50 4.23 -18.68 -12.78
CA MET A 50 3.69 -19.96 -13.29
C MET A 50 2.94 -19.82 -14.61
N GLU A 51 2.30 -18.67 -14.88
CA GLU A 51 1.69 -18.37 -16.19
C GLU A 51 2.71 -18.34 -17.33
N ASN A 52 3.97 -18.06 -17.05
CA ASN A 52 5.07 -18.09 -18.00
C ASN A 52 5.69 -19.49 -18.18
N GLU A 53 5.09 -20.52 -17.63
CA GLU A 53 5.49 -21.93 -17.78
C GLU A 53 7.00 -22.18 -17.54
N PRO A 54 7.57 -21.75 -16.38
CA PRO A 54 9.03 -21.80 -16.11
C PRO A 54 9.62 -23.21 -16.26
N HIS A 55 8.82 -24.26 -16.09
CA HIS A 55 9.23 -25.64 -16.28
C HIS A 55 9.64 -25.95 -17.74
N LYS A 56 8.97 -25.31 -18.72
CA LYS A 56 9.34 -25.42 -20.14
C LYS A 56 10.62 -24.67 -20.47
N LEU A 57 10.97 -23.68 -19.66
CA LEU A 57 12.19 -22.89 -19.81
C LEU A 57 13.39 -23.48 -19.05
N GLY A 58 13.20 -24.57 -18.34
CA GLY A 58 14.24 -25.15 -17.49
C GLY A 58 14.58 -24.28 -16.26
N ILE A 59 13.65 -23.50 -15.78
CA ILE A 59 13.81 -22.58 -14.65
C ILE A 59 13.15 -23.20 -13.40
N PRO A 60 13.92 -23.52 -12.34
CA PRO A 60 13.35 -23.98 -11.08
C PRO A 60 12.67 -22.82 -10.34
N VAL A 61 11.61 -23.15 -9.60
CA VAL A 61 10.83 -22.17 -8.83
C VAL A 61 10.69 -22.62 -7.39
N LEU A 62 11.03 -21.75 -6.45
CA LEU A 62 10.74 -21.88 -5.03
C LEU A 62 9.60 -20.93 -4.69
N LYS A 63 8.45 -21.50 -4.31
CA LYS A 63 7.31 -20.74 -3.76
C LYS A 63 7.50 -20.53 -2.27
N VAL A 64 7.39 -19.29 -1.81
CA VAL A 64 7.35 -18.94 -0.39
C VAL A 64 6.01 -18.31 -0.05
N SER A 65 5.24 -18.99 0.80
CA SER A 65 3.91 -18.55 1.24
C SER A 65 3.80 -18.47 2.75
N GLN A 66 4.73 -19.08 3.49
CA GLN A 66 4.77 -19.04 4.95
C GLN A 66 6.09 -18.47 5.43
N TYR A 67 5.99 -17.61 6.44
CA TYR A 67 7.12 -16.89 7.05
C TYR A 67 7.33 -17.32 8.50
N PRO A 68 8.54 -17.13 9.09
CA PRO A 68 9.72 -16.44 8.52
C PRO A 68 10.23 -17.11 7.25
N LEU A 69 11.07 -16.40 6.47
CA LEU A 69 11.67 -17.00 5.27
C LEU A 69 12.36 -18.33 5.62
N PRO A 70 12.13 -19.43 4.86
CA PRO A 70 12.76 -20.72 5.10
C PRO A 70 14.23 -20.68 4.65
N GLU A 71 15.11 -20.24 5.55
CA GLU A 71 16.49 -19.91 5.24
C GLU A 71 17.31 -21.09 4.71
N ALA A 72 17.15 -22.28 5.31
CA ALA A 72 17.85 -23.47 4.89
C ALA A 72 17.39 -23.93 3.50
N THR A 73 16.07 -23.91 3.26
CA THR A 73 15.48 -24.21 1.96
C THR A 73 15.95 -23.23 0.90
N ILE A 74 15.98 -21.92 1.20
CA ILE A 74 16.46 -20.88 0.26
C ILE A 74 17.93 -21.09 -0.08
N LYS A 75 18.80 -21.37 0.91
CA LYS A 75 20.21 -21.66 0.68
C LYS A 75 20.42 -22.91 -0.17
N ALA A 76 19.69 -23.97 0.11
CA ALA A 76 19.74 -25.22 -0.66
C ALA A 76 19.26 -25.02 -2.10
N PHE A 77 18.23 -24.21 -2.30
CA PHE A 77 17.72 -23.83 -3.61
C PHE A 77 18.73 -22.97 -4.39
N ALA A 78 19.29 -21.96 -3.75
CA ALA A 78 20.30 -21.08 -4.34
C ALA A 78 21.54 -21.85 -4.78
N ALA A 79 21.96 -22.88 -4.02
CA ALA A 79 23.10 -23.71 -4.37
C ALA A 79 22.94 -24.51 -5.69
N GLN A 80 21.71 -24.60 -6.22
CA GLN A 80 21.41 -25.27 -7.49
C GLN A 80 21.34 -24.30 -8.68
N CYS A 81 21.50 -22.99 -8.43
CA CYS A 81 21.35 -21.94 -9.44
C CYS A 81 22.56 -21.00 -9.42
N GLU A 82 22.88 -20.44 -10.59
CA GLU A 82 23.94 -19.41 -10.67
C GLU A 82 23.46 -18.04 -10.18
N SER A 83 22.14 -17.79 -10.24
CA SER A 83 21.50 -16.55 -9.80
C SER A 83 20.04 -16.78 -9.38
N LEU A 84 19.47 -15.89 -8.56
CA LEU A 84 18.07 -15.92 -8.20
C LEU A 84 17.36 -14.65 -8.63
N LEU A 85 16.21 -14.82 -9.30
CA LEU A 85 15.21 -13.77 -9.48
C LEU A 85 14.22 -13.84 -8.31
N ILE A 86 14.07 -12.75 -7.59
CA ILE A 86 13.05 -12.61 -6.56
C ILE A 86 11.81 -11.95 -7.17
N ALA A 87 10.73 -12.72 -7.28
CA ALA A 87 9.45 -12.27 -7.77
C ALA A 87 8.51 -12.01 -6.57
N GLU A 88 8.37 -10.75 -6.22
CA GLU A 88 7.44 -10.27 -5.20
C GLU A 88 6.73 -9.01 -5.67
N ASP A 89 5.45 -8.85 -5.32
CA ASP A 89 4.72 -7.63 -5.63
C ASP A 89 4.81 -6.63 -4.48
N GLY A 90 4.82 -5.33 -4.81
CA GLY A 90 5.00 -4.26 -3.83
C GLY A 90 6.46 -3.94 -3.53
N GLN A 91 6.80 -3.71 -2.26
CA GLN A 91 8.16 -3.37 -1.83
C GLN A 91 9.07 -4.61 -1.81
N PRO A 92 10.35 -4.47 -2.19
CA PRO A 92 11.28 -5.59 -2.30
C PRO A 92 11.83 -6.07 -0.95
N MET A 93 10.93 -6.45 -0.04
CA MET A 93 11.28 -6.91 1.31
C MET A 93 11.96 -8.28 1.30
N VAL A 94 11.47 -9.20 0.48
CA VAL A 94 12.04 -10.55 0.36
C VAL A 94 13.36 -10.49 -0.38
N GLU A 95 13.47 -9.67 -1.43
CA GLU A 95 14.73 -9.46 -2.14
C GLU A 95 15.83 -8.96 -1.19
N GLU A 96 15.55 -7.98 -0.32
CA GLU A 96 16.50 -7.47 0.66
C GLU A 96 16.93 -8.56 1.65
N GLN A 97 16.00 -9.34 2.18
CA GLN A 97 16.28 -10.40 3.12
C GLN A 97 17.10 -11.54 2.49
N VAL A 98 16.76 -11.92 1.26
CA VAL A 98 17.50 -12.98 0.52
C VAL A 98 18.91 -12.52 0.17
N LYS A 99 19.09 -11.26 -0.21
CA LYS A 99 20.44 -10.67 -0.39
C LYS A 99 21.27 -10.73 0.88
N ALA A 100 20.66 -10.37 2.02
CA ALA A 100 21.34 -10.46 3.31
C ALA A 100 21.68 -11.91 3.70
N LEU A 101 20.80 -12.87 3.37
CA LEU A 101 20.96 -14.28 3.70
C LEU A 101 22.06 -14.97 2.87
N LEU A 102 22.15 -14.65 1.57
CA LEU A 102 23.07 -15.29 0.62
C LEU A 102 24.43 -14.57 0.50
N GLY A 103 24.49 -13.33 1.00
CA GLY A 103 25.69 -12.49 0.91
C GLY A 103 25.82 -11.74 -0.42
N ALA A 104 26.79 -10.81 -0.45
CA ALA A 104 26.97 -9.88 -1.57
C ALA A 104 27.49 -10.54 -2.87
N ASP A 105 28.16 -11.67 -2.75
CA ASP A 105 28.78 -12.35 -3.89
C ASP A 105 27.79 -13.23 -4.67
N TYR A 106 26.64 -13.55 -4.08
CA TYR A 106 25.62 -14.33 -4.79
C TYR A 106 24.67 -13.41 -5.57
N PRO A 107 24.47 -13.63 -6.89
CA PRO A 107 23.64 -12.77 -7.72
C PRO A 107 22.16 -12.93 -7.38
N VAL A 108 21.59 -11.96 -6.69
CA VAL A 108 20.15 -11.82 -6.45
C VAL A 108 19.64 -10.64 -7.27
N ILE A 109 18.69 -10.89 -8.14
CA ILE A 109 18.08 -9.89 -9.01
C ILE A 109 16.57 -9.80 -8.73
N GLY A 110 15.97 -8.64 -9.00
CA GLY A 110 14.57 -8.39 -8.77
C GLY A 110 14.24 -6.93 -9.00
N ARG A 111 13.38 -6.35 -8.15
CA ARG A 111 12.97 -4.95 -8.24
C ARG A 111 14.11 -3.97 -7.92
N LEU A 112 15.02 -4.32 -7.02
CA LEU A 112 16.15 -3.46 -6.64
C LEU A 112 17.20 -3.34 -7.74
N THR A 113 17.31 -4.36 -8.58
CA THR A 113 18.28 -4.38 -9.69
C THR A 113 17.68 -3.91 -11.01
N GLY A 114 16.38 -3.68 -11.05
CA GLY A 114 15.66 -3.34 -12.28
C GLY A 114 15.33 -4.53 -13.19
N ALA A 115 15.60 -5.77 -12.76
CA ALA A 115 15.16 -6.96 -13.48
C ALA A 115 13.62 -7.08 -13.53
N LEU A 116 12.96 -6.59 -12.49
CA LEU A 116 11.53 -6.34 -12.44
C LEU A 116 11.27 -4.85 -12.26
N PRO A 117 10.10 -4.32 -12.70
CA PRO A 117 9.77 -2.90 -12.53
C PRO A 117 9.87 -2.47 -11.06
N ARG A 118 10.57 -1.36 -10.78
CA ARG A 118 10.76 -0.85 -9.41
C ARG A 118 9.45 -0.33 -8.82
N MET A 119 8.55 0.17 -9.65
CA MET A 119 7.26 0.75 -9.26
C MET A 119 6.11 0.07 -10.01
N GLY A 120 4.93 0.21 -9.47
CA GLY A 120 3.71 -0.38 -10.02
C GLY A 120 3.57 -1.86 -9.69
N GLU A 121 2.44 -2.40 -10.08
CA GLU A 121 2.12 -3.83 -9.93
C GLU A 121 2.90 -4.70 -10.92
N LEU A 122 3.15 -5.94 -10.55
CA LEU A 122 3.66 -6.94 -11.48
C LEU A 122 2.52 -7.44 -12.39
N THR A 123 2.92 -7.89 -13.56
CA THR A 123 2.05 -8.57 -14.52
C THR A 123 2.75 -9.82 -15.04
N PRO A 124 2.03 -10.80 -15.60
CA PRO A 124 2.66 -11.93 -16.28
C PRO A 124 3.69 -11.50 -17.34
N ASP A 125 3.40 -10.41 -18.07
CA ASP A 125 4.28 -9.93 -19.15
C ASP A 125 5.61 -9.41 -18.63
N ASN A 126 5.62 -8.57 -17.59
CA ASN A 126 6.88 -8.05 -17.06
C ASN A 126 7.68 -9.12 -16.31
N VAL A 127 7.03 -10.09 -15.71
CA VAL A 127 7.69 -11.28 -15.16
C VAL A 127 8.23 -12.15 -16.29
N GLY A 128 7.46 -12.37 -17.35
CA GLY A 128 7.91 -13.10 -18.55
C GLY A 128 9.16 -12.49 -19.17
N ALA A 129 9.19 -11.18 -19.33
CA ALA A 129 10.38 -10.48 -19.83
C ALA A 129 11.61 -10.71 -18.95
N ALA A 130 11.45 -10.73 -17.61
CA ALA A 130 12.54 -11.04 -16.68
C ALA A 130 13.01 -12.50 -16.76
N LEU A 131 12.13 -13.43 -17.17
CA LEU A 131 12.46 -14.84 -17.42
C LEU A 131 13.03 -15.08 -18.82
N GLY A 132 13.17 -14.04 -19.66
CA GLY A 132 13.63 -14.15 -21.03
C GLY A 132 12.57 -14.67 -22.02
N VAL A 133 11.30 -14.65 -21.62
CA VAL A 133 10.18 -14.99 -22.52
C VAL A 133 9.94 -13.80 -23.44
N SER A 134 9.84 -14.06 -24.74
CA SER A 134 9.39 -13.04 -25.69
C SER A 134 7.91 -12.76 -25.45
N VAL A 135 7.60 -11.60 -24.93
CA VAL A 135 6.23 -11.17 -24.81
C VAL A 135 5.75 -10.79 -26.21
N GLU A 136 4.83 -11.58 -26.76
CA GLU A 136 4.15 -11.18 -27.99
C GLU A 136 3.46 -9.84 -27.72
N GLN A 137 3.64 -8.88 -28.64
CA GLN A 137 2.97 -7.58 -28.50
C GLN A 137 1.49 -7.84 -28.32
N PRO A 138 0.89 -7.34 -27.24
CA PRO A 138 -0.53 -7.53 -27.02
C PRO A 138 -1.31 -7.02 -28.23
N TYR A 139 -2.44 -7.65 -28.52
CA TYR A 139 -3.36 -7.13 -29.53
C TYR A 139 -3.52 -5.64 -29.35
N ALA A 140 -3.42 -4.86 -30.44
CA ALA A 140 -3.62 -3.43 -30.38
C ALA A 140 -4.89 -3.11 -29.59
N ASN A 141 -4.81 -2.21 -28.62
CA ASN A 141 -5.99 -1.83 -27.84
C ASN A 141 -7.12 -1.49 -28.79
N ALA A 142 -8.28 -2.09 -28.58
CA ALA A 142 -9.43 -1.77 -29.40
C ALA A 142 -9.70 -0.28 -29.32
N GLN A 143 -9.89 0.38 -30.48
CA GLN A 143 -10.04 1.84 -30.55
C GLN A 143 -11.21 2.41 -29.73
N ASN A 144 -12.16 1.56 -29.37
CA ASN A 144 -13.33 1.89 -28.55
C ASN A 144 -13.13 1.67 -27.05
N VAL A 145 -11.94 1.26 -26.62
CA VAL A 145 -11.62 1.17 -25.17
C VAL A 145 -11.37 2.56 -24.62
N MET A 146 -12.28 2.99 -23.75
CA MET A 146 -12.15 4.27 -23.05
C MET A 146 -11.42 4.06 -21.73
N PRO A 147 -10.41 4.91 -21.41
CA PRO A 147 -9.79 4.91 -20.09
C PRO A 147 -10.83 5.15 -18.99
N ARG A 148 -10.71 4.40 -17.90
CA ARG A 148 -11.57 4.56 -16.72
C ARG A 148 -10.71 4.88 -15.49
N PRO A 149 -10.14 6.10 -15.42
CA PRO A 149 -9.39 6.49 -14.23
C PRO A 149 -10.31 6.50 -13.01
N PRO A 150 -9.80 6.23 -11.80
CA PRO A 150 -10.56 6.39 -10.58
C PRO A 150 -11.16 7.80 -10.52
N ALA A 151 -12.44 7.90 -10.18
CA ALA A 151 -13.15 9.17 -10.10
C ALA A 151 -14.29 9.09 -9.08
N LEU A 152 -14.67 10.24 -8.51
CA LEU A 152 -15.88 10.34 -7.70
C LEU A 152 -17.12 10.01 -8.54
N CYS A 153 -18.03 9.23 -7.97
CA CYS A 153 -19.28 8.83 -8.61
C CYS A 153 -20.08 10.04 -9.09
N GLN A 154 -20.89 9.86 -10.14
CA GLN A 154 -21.83 10.90 -10.58
C GLN A 154 -22.89 11.14 -9.48
N GLY A 155 -23.17 12.42 -9.16
CA GLY A 155 -24.09 12.80 -8.11
C GLY A 155 -23.59 12.57 -6.68
N CYS A 156 -22.31 12.25 -6.49
CA CYS A 156 -21.70 12.12 -5.18
C CYS A 156 -21.55 13.49 -4.50
N GLY A 157 -22.00 13.64 -3.25
CA GLY A 157 -21.89 14.90 -2.50
C GLY A 157 -20.46 15.41 -2.30
N HIS A 158 -19.45 14.52 -2.33
CA HIS A 158 -18.05 14.93 -2.28
C HIS A 158 -17.65 15.84 -3.45
N ARG A 159 -18.33 15.73 -4.60
CA ARG A 159 -18.08 16.61 -5.75
C ARG A 159 -18.46 18.05 -5.43
N ASP A 160 -19.61 18.24 -4.80
CA ASP A 160 -20.09 19.58 -4.40
C ASP A 160 -19.17 20.19 -3.32
N VAL A 161 -18.67 19.37 -2.41
CA VAL A 161 -17.68 19.79 -1.40
C VAL A 161 -16.40 20.32 -2.08
N TYR A 162 -15.86 19.60 -3.07
CA TYR A 162 -14.64 20.03 -3.76
C TYR A 162 -14.86 21.21 -4.70
N ASP A 163 -16.00 21.31 -5.33
CA ASP A 163 -16.36 22.52 -6.09
C ASP A 163 -16.43 23.77 -5.20
N ALA A 164 -16.98 23.61 -3.98
CA ALA A 164 -17.02 24.70 -3.01
C ALA A 164 -15.63 25.04 -2.45
N LEU A 165 -14.84 24.02 -2.08
CA LEU A 165 -13.48 24.21 -1.56
C LEU A 165 -12.57 24.88 -2.58
N ASN A 166 -12.62 24.48 -3.85
CA ASN A 166 -11.84 25.09 -4.90
C ASN A 166 -12.20 26.56 -5.13
N LYS A 167 -13.48 26.92 -5.03
CA LYS A 167 -13.91 28.32 -5.11
C LYS A 167 -13.36 29.14 -3.96
N VAL A 168 -13.43 28.63 -2.73
CA VAL A 168 -12.87 29.32 -1.56
C VAL A 168 -11.35 29.40 -1.64
N ALA A 169 -10.66 28.29 -1.95
CA ALA A 169 -9.21 28.26 -2.04
C ALA A 169 -8.66 29.22 -3.11
N ALA A 170 -9.41 29.48 -4.18
CA ALA A 170 -9.01 30.44 -5.21
C ALA A 170 -8.91 31.90 -4.69
N GLU A 171 -9.60 32.22 -3.61
CA GLU A 171 -9.52 33.53 -2.94
C GLU A 171 -8.32 33.66 -2.01
N TYR A 172 -7.65 32.53 -1.67
CA TYR A 172 -6.56 32.45 -0.73
C TYR A 172 -5.37 31.69 -1.35
N PRO A 173 -4.42 32.35 -2.01
CA PRO A 173 -3.32 31.67 -2.73
C PRO A 173 -2.45 30.77 -1.88
N ASP A 174 -2.37 31.06 -0.57
CA ASP A 174 -1.58 30.29 0.39
C ASP A 174 -2.38 29.16 1.06
N ALA A 175 -3.68 29.02 0.76
CA ALA A 175 -4.49 27.94 1.28
C ALA A 175 -3.92 26.59 0.90
N ARG A 176 -3.97 25.64 1.84
CA ARG A 176 -3.63 24.23 1.58
C ARG A 176 -4.73 23.35 2.10
N ILE A 177 -5.10 22.35 1.29
CA ILE A 177 -6.15 21.39 1.59
C ILE A 177 -5.52 20.03 1.78
N PHE A 178 -5.70 19.47 2.97
CA PHE A 178 -5.17 18.18 3.38
C PHE A 178 -6.30 17.15 3.39
N GLY A 179 -6.13 16.08 2.64
CA GLY A 179 -7.03 14.93 2.65
C GLY A 179 -6.40 13.72 3.34
N ASP A 180 -7.18 12.72 3.51
CA ASP A 180 -6.74 11.39 3.94
C ASP A 180 -7.52 10.29 3.20
N ILE A 181 -7.60 9.08 3.73
CA ILE A 181 -8.06 7.92 2.96
C ILE A 181 -9.55 7.66 3.11
N GLY A 182 -10.24 7.74 1.99
CA GLY A 182 -11.66 7.45 1.78
C GLY A 182 -12.07 7.77 0.35
N CYS A 183 -13.36 7.71 0.02
CA CYS A 183 -13.83 8.09 -1.33
C CYS A 183 -13.46 9.52 -1.69
N TYR A 184 -13.48 10.42 -0.73
CA TYR A 184 -13.10 11.83 -0.89
C TYR A 184 -11.63 12.02 -1.28
N THR A 185 -10.72 11.07 -1.05
CA THR A 185 -9.34 11.11 -1.56
C THR A 185 -9.29 11.33 -3.08
N LEU A 186 -10.31 10.85 -3.80
CA LEU A 186 -10.41 11.03 -5.25
C LEU A 186 -10.59 12.50 -5.68
N GLY A 187 -10.84 13.41 -4.73
CA GLY A 187 -10.77 14.85 -4.96
C GLY A 187 -9.37 15.38 -5.30
N ALA A 188 -8.32 14.59 -5.05
CA ALA A 188 -6.97 14.89 -5.53
C ALA A 188 -6.83 14.76 -7.05
N LEU A 189 -7.71 14.01 -7.69
CA LEU A 189 -7.67 13.72 -9.12
C LEU A 189 -8.51 14.72 -9.93
N PRO A 190 -8.30 14.80 -11.25
CA PRO A 190 -9.17 15.58 -12.11
C PRO A 190 -10.64 15.13 -11.99
N PRO A 191 -11.61 16.04 -12.12
CA PRO A 191 -11.45 17.46 -12.48
C PRO A 191 -11.09 18.38 -11.30
N PHE A 192 -11.20 17.92 -10.04
CA PHE A 192 -11.12 18.77 -8.86
C PHE A 192 -9.69 19.23 -8.54
N ARG A 193 -8.74 18.29 -8.43
CA ARG A 193 -7.35 18.57 -8.01
C ARG A 193 -7.30 19.44 -6.76
N ALA A 194 -8.17 19.15 -5.79
CA ALA A 194 -8.45 20.00 -4.64
C ALA A 194 -7.66 19.61 -3.39
N ILE A 195 -6.88 18.55 -3.42
CA ILE A 195 -6.11 18.07 -2.28
C ILE A 195 -4.63 18.22 -2.59
N ASP A 196 -3.91 18.94 -1.70
CA ASP A 196 -2.47 19.17 -1.83
C ASP A 196 -1.65 18.01 -1.26
N SER A 197 -2.13 17.33 -0.23
CA SER A 197 -1.45 16.21 0.40
C SER A 197 -2.44 15.19 0.99
N CYS A 198 -2.07 13.92 0.91
CA CYS A 198 -2.84 12.80 1.43
C CYS A 198 -1.90 11.73 1.96
N VAL A 199 -2.13 11.21 3.17
CA VAL A 199 -1.31 10.16 3.79
C VAL A 199 -2.20 9.00 4.21
N ASP A 200 -2.44 8.78 5.51
CA ASP A 200 -3.23 7.69 6.05
C ASP A 200 -4.57 8.17 6.62
N MET A 201 -5.41 7.22 7.06
CA MET A 201 -6.72 7.54 7.63
C MET A 201 -6.58 8.43 8.87
N GLY A 202 -7.20 9.62 8.83
CA GLY A 202 -7.21 10.60 9.91
C GLY A 202 -6.07 11.62 9.88
N ALA A 203 -5.09 11.46 8.99
CA ALA A 203 -3.95 12.35 8.89
C ALA A 203 -4.30 13.75 8.35
N SER A 204 -5.44 13.94 7.69
CA SER A 204 -5.86 15.26 7.18
C SER A 204 -5.84 16.35 8.26
N ILE A 205 -6.40 16.05 9.44
CA ILE A 205 -6.50 17.00 10.55
C ILE A 205 -5.11 17.30 11.14
N THR A 206 -4.31 16.27 11.38
CA THR A 206 -2.96 16.45 11.96
C THR A 206 -2.00 17.13 11.00
N MET A 207 -2.11 16.87 9.68
CA MET A 207 -1.37 17.59 8.65
C MET A 207 -1.78 19.06 8.58
N ALA A 208 -3.09 19.37 8.59
CA ALA A 208 -3.57 20.75 8.61
C ALA A 208 -3.10 21.50 9.87
N LYS A 209 -3.13 20.83 11.04
CA LYS A 209 -2.59 21.37 12.28
C LYS A 209 -1.09 21.69 12.14
N GLY A 210 -0.29 20.72 11.71
CA GLY A 210 1.15 20.94 11.54
C GLY A 210 1.46 22.05 10.53
N ALA A 211 0.71 22.16 9.46
CA ALA A 211 0.84 23.23 8.47
C ALA A 211 0.50 24.60 9.08
N ALA A 212 -0.60 24.68 9.85
CA ALA A 212 -0.99 25.91 10.53
C ALA A 212 0.06 26.35 11.57
N ASP A 213 0.62 25.40 12.34
CA ASP A 213 1.69 25.65 13.30
C ASP A 213 2.96 26.14 12.60
N ALA A 214 3.19 25.73 11.36
CA ALA A 214 4.27 26.20 10.50
C ALA A 214 3.95 27.52 9.75
N GLY A 215 2.78 28.14 10.00
CA GLY A 215 2.40 29.43 9.44
C GLY A 215 1.60 29.36 8.14
N VAL A 216 1.14 28.19 7.70
CA VAL A 216 0.26 28.06 6.52
C VAL A 216 -1.17 28.41 6.90
N HIS A 217 -1.74 29.41 6.23
CA HIS A 217 -3.12 29.85 6.46
C HIS A 217 -3.80 30.29 5.14
N PRO A 218 -5.03 29.85 4.88
CA PRO A 218 -5.82 28.82 5.60
C PRO A 218 -5.22 27.42 5.45
N ALA A 219 -5.29 26.61 6.52
CA ALA A 219 -5.01 25.19 6.50
C ALA A 219 -6.35 24.43 6.70
N ILE A 220 -6.75 23.64 5.71
CA ILE A 220 -8.06 23.01 5.64
C ILE A 220 -7.87 21.50 5.62
N ALA A 221 -8.53 20.79 6.54
CA ALA A 221 -8.60 19.33 6.52
C ALA A 221 -9.95 18.89 5.92
N VAL A 222 -9.92 17.92 5.03
CA VAL A 222 -11.11 17.23 4.52
C VAL A 222 -11.05 15.77 4.96
N ILE A 223 -12.07 15.33 5.66
CA ILE A 223 -12.15 13.99 6.21
C ILE A 223 -13.55 13.42 6.02
N GLY A 224 -13.66 12.13 5.69
CA GLY A 224 -14.93 11.44 5.61
C GLY A 224 -15.48 11.05 6.98
N ASP A 225 -16.75 10.75 7.03
CA ASP A 225 -17.51 10.37 8.22
C ASP A 225 -16.91 9.19 9.00
N SER A 226 -16.64 8.10 8.30
CA SER A 226 -16.05 6.90 8.91
C SER A 226 -14.62 7.11 9.32
N THR A 227 -13.82 7.77 8.51
CA THR A 227 -12.42 8.08 8.82
C THR A 227 -12.31 9.02 10.02
N PHE A 228 -13.24 9.96 10.15
CA PHE A 228 -13.30 10.84 11.33
C PHE A 228 -13.47 10.04 12.62
N THR A 229 -14.41 9.09 12.66
CA THR A 229 -14.62 8.25 13.84
C THR A 229 -13.54 7.18 14.05
N HIS A 230 -12.86 6.77 12.98
CA HIS A 230 -11.74 5.82 13.07
C HIS A 230 -10.51 6.45 13.74
N SER A 231 -10.08 7.63 13.28
CA SER A 231 -8.80 8.24 13.73
C SER A 231 -8.76 9.78 13.70
N GLY A 232 -9.81 10.45 13.19
CA GLY A 232 -9.83 11.92 13.10
C GLY A 232 -10.08 12.61 14.45
N MET A 233 -10.84 12.00 15.35
CA MET A 233 -11.23 12.61 16.64
C MET A 233 -10.02 12.97 17.51
N THR A 234 -8.97 12.14 17.52
CA THR A 234 -7.77 12.41 18.32
C THR A 234 -7.00 13.61 17.78
N GLY A 235 -6.88 13.74 16.47
CA GLY A 235 -6.26 14.90 15.84
C GLY A 235 -7.06 16.18 16.07
N LEU A 236 -8.40 16.09 16.05
CA LEU A 236 -9.26 17.23 16.34
C LEU A 236 -9.14 17.68 17.80
N LEU A 237 -9.12 16.74 18.75
CA LEU A 237 -8.90 17.06 20.17
C LEU A 237 -7.57 17.79 20.41
N ASP A 238 -6.50 17.33 19.75
CA ASP A 238 -5.19 17.97 19.83
C ASP A 238 -5.22 19.39 19.25
N ALA A 239 -5.84 19.56 18.09
CA ALA A 239 -5.98 20.87 17.46
C ALA A 239 -6.81 21.85 18.31
N VAL A 240 -7.87 21.37 18.97
CA VAL A 240 -8.69 22.18 19.89
C VAL A 240 -7.89 22.59 21.12
N ASN A 241 -7.17 21.65 21.75
CA ASN A 241 -6.35 21.94 22.94
C ASN A 241 -5.28 23.00 22.67
N ASP A 242 -4.65 22.94 21.50
CA ASP A 242 -3.62 23.88 21.07
C ASP A 242 -4.20 25.16 20.45
N LYS A 243 -5.53 25.25 20.31
CA LYS A 243 -6.23 26.35 19.63
C LYS A 243 -5.68 26.59 18.22
N SER A 244 -5.42 25.52 17.51
CA SER A 244 -4.86 25.56 16.17
C SER A 244 -5.82 26.20 15.19
N ARG A 245 -5.30 27.08 14.32
CA ARG A 245 -6.11 27.84 13.35
C ARG A 245 -6.32 27.02 12.08
N ILE A 246 -7.13 25.99 12.17
CA ILE A 246 -7.49 25.10 11.04
C ILE A 246 -8.99 25.10 10.81
N THR A 247 -9.39 24.71 9.60
CA THR A 247 -10.77 24.38 9.27
C THR A 247 -10.88 22.90 8.98
N VAL A 248 -11.80 22.21 9.65
CA VAL A 248 -12.04 20.79 9.42
C VAL A 248 -13.39 20.62 8.73
N VAL A 249 -13.39 20.01 7.55
CA VAL A 249 -14.60 19.67 6.78
C VAL A 249 -14.84 18.18 6.90
N ILE A 250 -15.84 17.79 7.70
CA ILE A 250 -16.31 16.40 7.78
C ILE A 250 -17.31 16.19 6.64
N SER A 251 -16.89 15.42 5.63
CA SER A 251 -17.72 15.12 4.46
C SER A 251 -18.56 13.86 4.75
N ASP A 252 -19.74 14.07 5.33
CA ASP A 252 -20.67 13.01 5.70
C ASP A 252 -21.59 12.66 4.52
N ASN A 253 -21.43 11.46 3.97
CA ASN A 253 -22.30 10.90 2.93
C ASN A 253 -23.19 9.76 3.44
N LEU A 254 -23.27 9.60 4.76
CA LEU A 254 -24.08 8.60 5.47
C LEU A 254 -23.68 7.13 5.17
N THR A 255 -22.52 6.90 4.57
CA THR A 255 -22.12 5.52 4.22
C THR A 255 -20.61 5.35 4.04
N THR A 256 -20.08 4.23 4.50
CA THR A 256 -18.72 3.78 4.21
C THR A 256 -18.73 2.97 2.91
N ALA A 257 -18.82 3.66 1.77
CA ALA A 257 -19.08 3.03 0.48
C ALA A 257 -17.95 2.09 0.01
N MET A 258 -16.67 2.43 0.24
CA MET A 258 -15.52 1.65 -0.22
C MET A 258 -15.44 0.25 0.38
N THR A 259 -16.03 0.02 1.54
CA THR A 259 -15.97 -1.27 2.24
C THR A 259 -17.28 -2.05 2.20
N GLY A 260 -18.26 -1.59 1.39
CA GLY A 260 -19.49 -2.34 1.13
C GLY A 260 -20.79 -1.65 1.59
N GLY A 261 -20.73 -0.38 1.98
CA GLY A 261 -21.94 0.40 2.29
C GLY A 261 -22.45 0.26 3.72
N GLN A 262 -21.53 0.24 4.69
CA GLN A 262 -21.89 0.24 6.11
C GLN A 262 -22.14 1.66 6.62
N ASP A 263 -22.91 1.77 7.71
CA ASP A 263 -23.07 3.02 8.45
C ASP A 263 -21.72 3.41 9.11
N SER A 264 -21.47 4.72 9.17
CA SER A 264 -20.41 5.24 10.02
C SER A 264 -20.79 5.12 11.50
N ALA A 265 -19.84 4.85 12.38
CA ALA A 265 -20.07 4.83 13.82
C ALA A 265 -20.54 6.19 14.37
N GLY A 266 -20.22 7.28 13.67
CA GLY A 266 -20.60 8.66 14.00
C GLY A 266 -21.89 9.13 13.34
N THR A 267 -22.57 8.33 12.55
CA THR A 267 -23.79 8.73 11.85
C THR A 267 -24.77 9.41 12.80
N ASN A 268 -25.23 10.64 12.44
CA ASN A 268 -26.09 11.52 13.25
C ASN A 268 -25.51 11.99 14.60
N LYS A 269 -24.16 11.89 14.82
CA LYS A 269 -23.52 12.26 16.10
C LYS A 269 -22.38 13.25 15.93
N PHE A 270 -22.01 13.64 14.72
CA PHE A 270 -20.81 14.44 14.46
C PHE A 270 -20.84 15.77 15.20
N GLU A 271 -21.96 16.48 15.19
CA GLU A 271 -22.13 17.74 15.93
C GLU A 271 -21.87 17.54 17.43
N ALA A 272 -22.54 16.55 18.04
CA ALA A 272 -22.37 16.26 19.46
C ALA A 272 -20.92 15.83 19.80
N ILE A 273 -20.25 15.09 18.91
CA ILE A 273 -18.86 14.70 19.09
C ILE A 273 -17.95 15.94 19.03
N CYS A 274 -18.10 16.79 18.03
CA CYS A 274 -17.28 17.99 17.86
C CYS A 274 -17.48 18.96 19.05
N LEU A 275 -18.71 19.21 19.46
CA LEU A 275 -19.00 20.02 20.64
C LEU A 275 -18.40 19.42 21.93
N GLY A 276 -18.50 18.07 22.08
CA GLY A 276 -17.91 17.35 23.21
C GLY A 276 -16.38 17.40 23.25
N LEU A 277 -15.74 17.56 22.09
CA LEU A 277 -14.29 17.78 21.98
C LEU A 277 -13.87 19.24 22.19
N GLY A 278 -14.84 20.17 22.31
CA GLY A 278 -14.59 21.57 22.58
C GLY A 278 -14.44 22.44 21.33
N VAL A 279 -14.94 21.99 20.20
CA VAL A 279 -15.07 22.84 18.99
C VAL A 279 -16.12 23.91 19.25
N GLU A 280 -15.75 25.19 18.98
CA GLU A 280 -16.63 26.37 19.12
C GLU A 280 -17.46 26.60 17.85
#